data_c0bed2373e7a3c8ffd7e1648442c8baa
#
_entry.id   c0bed2373e7a3c8ffd7e1648442c8baa
#
_cell.length_a   1.000
_cell.length_b   1.000
_cell.length_c   1.000
_cell.angle_alpha   90.00
_cell.angle_beta   90.00
_cell.angle_gamma   90.00
#
_symmetry.space_group_name_H-M   'P 1'
#
loop_
_entity.id
_entity.type
_entity.pdbx_description
1 polymer ?
#
loop_
_entity_poly.entity_id
_entity_poly.type
_entity_poly.pdbx_seq_one_letter_code
_entity_poly.pdbx_strand_id
1 'polypeptide(L)'
;MHDRSPTTENPWQHLRQLTPARIALGRAGVSLPTDAQLDFQFAHAQARDAVHLPLDCEALAGELEEHELGCLHLRSAASDRQIYLQRPDLGRRLDEASAATLDEHAGDGCDLALVIADGLSALAVQRHAAPMALKIAEQCQAEGWALGPITLVEQGRVAIADEIGQRLKARMVVILL
;
A
#
# COMPACT_ATOMS: atom_id res chain seq x y z
N MET A 1 45.73 -25.49 -11.31
CA MET A 1 45.15 -24.68 -10.21
C MET A 1 43.64 -24.82 -10.30
N HIS A 2 43.00 -25.57 -9.41
CA HIS A 2 41.54 -25.66 -9.40
C HIS A 2 41.03 -24.35 -8.78
N ASP A 3 40.37 -23.55 -9.61
CA ASP A 3 39.62 -22.38 -9.18
C ASP A 3 38.41 -22.88 -8.37
N ARG A 4 38.64 -23.08 -7.06
CA ARG A 4 37.58 -23.44 -6.12
C ARG A 4 36.84 -22.14 -5.80
N SER A 5 35.65 -21.98 -6.35
CA SER A 5 34.74 -20.93 -5.90
C SER A 5 34.73 -20.90 -4.36
N PRO A 6 34.87 -19.71 -3.74
CA PRO A 6 34.82 -19.60 -2.28
C PRO A 6 33.43 -19.88 -1.70
N THR A 7 32.43 -20.04 -2.57
CA THR A 7 31.04 -20.27 -2.20
C THR A 7 30.67 -21.75 -2.38
N THR A 8 29.98 -22.32 -1.39
CA THR A 8 29.34 -23.63 -1.48
C THR A 8 27.89 -23.42 -1.98
N GLU A 9 27.58 -23.98 -3.13
CA GLU A 9 26.25 -23.95 -3.70
C GLU A 9 25.25 -24.76 -2.88
N ASN A 10 23.97 -24.35 -2.94
CA ASN A 10 22.89 -25.06 -2.28
C ASN A 10 22.16 -25.95 -3.31
N PRO A 11 21.89 -27.24 -3.01
CA PRO A 11 21.23 -28.16 -3.93
C PRO A 11 19.80 -27.72 -4.33
N TRP A 12 19.17 -26.85 -3.54
CA TRP A 12 17.84 -26.30 -3.80
C TRP A 12 17.87 -25.02 -4.66
N GLN A 13 19.00 -24.63 -5.22
CA GLN A 13 19.14 -23.39 -6.00
C GLN A 13 18.16 -23.31 -7.18
N HIS A 14 17.80 -24.44 -7.78
CA HIS A 14 16.81 -24.51 -8.86
C HIS A 14 15.41 -23.98 -8.46
N LEU A 15 15.04 -24.03 -7.18
CA LEU A 15 13.76 -23.49 -6.69
C LEU A 15 13.66 -21.97 -6.82
N ARG A 16 14.78 -21.25 -6.93
CA ARG A 16 14.80 -19.79 -7.15
C ARG A 16 14.15 -19.37 -8.47
N GLN A 17 14.02 -20.28 -9.42
CA GLN A 17 13.32 -20.01 -10.68
C GLN A 17 11.80 -19.95 -10.50
N LEU A 18 11.29 -20.47 -9.41
CA LEU A 18 9.84 -20.55 -9.13
C LEU A 18 9.35 -19.45 -8.18
N THR A 19 10.26 -18.70 -7.56
CA THR A 19 9.92 -17.69 -6.55
C THR A 19 11.00 -16.61 -6.45
N PRO A 20 10.65 -15.33 -6.23
CA PRO A 20 11.60 -14.27 -5.90
C PRO A 20 12.11 -14.34 -4.45
N ALA A 21 11.64 -15.31 -3.65
CA ALA A 21 12.07 -15.47 -2.28
C ALA A 21 13.59 -15.73 -2.17
N ARG A 22 14.20 -15.21 -1.11
CA ARG A 22 15.64 -15.36 -0.84
C ARG A 22 15.93 -16.74 -0.22
N ILE A 23 15.80 -17.78 -1.02
CA ILE A 23 16.07 -19.18 -0.63
C ILE A 23 17.31 -19.70 -1.34
N ALA A 24 17.92 -20.75 -0.80
CA ALA A 24 19.04 -21.50 -1.41
C ALA A 24 20.21 -20.61 -1.88
N LEU A 25 20.58 -19.61 -1.09
CA LEU A 25 21.59 -18.59 -1.44
C LEU A 25 23.03 -19.12 -1.42
N GLY A 26 23.26 -20.33 -0.91
CA GLY A 26 24.60 -20.87 -0.71
C GLY A 26 25.28 -20.34 0.55
N ARG A 27 26.57 -20.61 0.69
CA ARG A 27 27.39 -20.20 1.84
C ARG A 27 28.83 -19.89 1.42
N ALA A 28 29.42 -18.91 2.09
CA ALA A 28 30.86 -18.65 2.08
C ALA A 28 31.38 -18.96 3.49
N GLY A 29 31.87 -20.17 3.70
CA GLY A 29 32.15 -20.71 5.04
C GLY A 29 30.87 -20.83 5.86
N VAL A 30 30.77 -20.08 6.96
CA VAL A 30 29.55 -19.99 7.82
C VAL A 30 28.67 -18.78 7.51
N SER A 31 29.07 -17.94 6.56
CA SER A 31 28.41 -16.69 6.23
C SER A 31 27.61 -16.78 4.91
N LEU A 32 26.74 -15.80 4.67
CA LEU A 32 26.12 -15.61 3.35
C LEU A 32 27.18 -15.16 2.33
N PRO A 33 27.03 -15.54 1.04
CA PRO A 33 27.83 -14.97 -0.04
C PRO A 33 27.67 -13.46 -0.11
N THR A 34 28.73 -12.75 -0.47
CA THR A 34 28.75 -11.27 -0.49
C THR A 34 27.74 -10.70 -1.48
N ASP A 35 27.60 -11.30 -2.66
CA ASP A 35 26.62 -10.92 -3.66
C ASP A 35 25.19 -10.94 -3.12
N ALA A 36 24.79 -12.07 -2.52
CA ALA A 36 23.47 -12.22 -1.90
C ALA A 36 23.23 -11.22 -0.76
N GLN A 37 24.29 -10.86 -0.02
CA GLN A 37 24.20 -9.84 1.03
C GLN A 37 24.06 -8.44 0.46
N LEU A 38 24.79 -8.10 -0.60
CA LEU A 38 24.68 -6.81 -1.28
C LEU A 38 23.31 -6.62 -1.94
N ASP A 39 22.79 -7.66 -2.60
CA ASP A 39 21.44 -7.65 -3.17
C ASP A 39 20.38 -7.38 -2.10
N PHE A 40 20.55 -7.98 -0.93
CA PHE A 40 19.65 -7.72 0.20
C PHE A 40 19.72 -6.27 0.69
N GLN A 41 20.92 -5.76 0.87
CA GLN A 41 21.11 -4.37 1.34
C GLN A 41 20.52 -3.37 0.34
N PHE A 42 20.70 -3.63 -0.95
CA PHE A 42 20.12 -2.80 -2.00
C PHE A 42 18.58 -2.83 -1.99
N ALA A 43 18.00 -4.02 -1.95
CA ALA A 43 16.55 -4.18 -1.86
C ALA A 43 15.98 -3.55 -0.57
N HIS A 44 16.70 -3.66 0.55
CA HIS A 44 16.32 -3.04 1.82
C HIS A 44 16.36 -1.50 1.74
N ALA A 45 17.37 -0.94 1.10
CA ALA A 45 17.47 0.52 0.89
C ALA A 45 16.32 1.03 0.01
N GLN A 46 16.01 0.33 -1.09
CA GLN A 46 14.88 0.69 -1.95
C GLN A 46 13.54 0.62 -1.21
N ALA A 47 13.33 -0.43 -0.40
CA ALA A 47 12.12 -0.57 0.41
C ALA A 47 11.99 0.56 1.45
N ARG A 48 13.11 0.97 2.06
CA ARG A 48 13.14 2.10 2.98
C ARG A 48 12.72 3.40 2.31
N ASP A 49 13.26 3.66 1.13
CA ASP A 49 12.91 4.87 0.37
C ASP A 49 11.42 4.88 0.01
N ALA A 50 10.87 3.73 -0.44
CA ALA A 50 9.45 3.60 -0.75
C ALA A 50 8.53 3.85 0.48
N VAL A 51 8.97 3.46 1.68
CA VAL A 51 8.22 3.69 2.94
C VAL A 51 8.23 5.18 3.33
N HIS A 52 9.32 5.90 3.05
CA HIS A 52 9.48 7.29 3.47
C HIS A 52 8.97 8.31 2.42
N LEU A 53 8.75 7.87 1.19
CA LEU A 53 8.24 8.75 0.13
C LEU A 53 6.80 9.18 0.49
N PRO A 54 6.46 10.48 0.43
CA PRO A 54 5.07 10.91 0.59
C PRO A 54 4.25 10.52 -0.63
N LEU A 55 2.97 10.24 -0.43
CA LEU A 55 2.00 10.08 -1.50
C LEU A 55 1.63 11.48 -2.04
N ASP A 56 1.70 11.66 -3.35
CA ASP A 56 1.18 12.85 -4.01
C ASP A 56 -0.33 12.70 -4.22
N CYS A 57 -1.08 13.08 -3.19
CA CYS A 57 -2.53 12.97 -3.21
C CYS A 57 -3.18 13.88 -4.24
N GLU A 58 -2.58 15.06 -4.54
CA GLU A 58 -3.11 16.00 -5.53
C GLU A 58 -2.99 15.43 -6.94
N ALA A 59 -1.83 14.89 -7.31
CA ALA A 59 -1.64 14.23 -8.59
C ALA A 59 -2.58 13.02 -8.76
N LEU A 60 -2.72 12.20 -7.72
CA LEU A 60 -3.59 11.03 -7.76
C LEU A 60 -5.08 11.42 -7.85
N ALA A 61 -5.49 12.46 -7.15
CA ALA A 61 -6.84 13.01 -7.25
C ALA A 61 -7.13 13.50 -8.68
N GLY A 62 -6.19 14.24 -9.28
CA GLY A 62 -6.31 14.70 -10.66
C GLY A 62 -6.49 13.56 -11.66
N GLU A 63 -5.69 12.47 -11.51
CA GLU A 63 -5.83 11.27 -12.34
C GLU A 63 -7.22 10.61 -12.20
N LEU A 64 -7.78 10.56 -10.98
CA LEU A 64 -9.11 10.00 -10.73
C LEU A 64 -10.22 10.92 -11.29
N GLU A 65 -10.08 12.24 -11.15
CA GLU A 65 -11.03 13.23 -11.66
C GLU A 65 -11.12 13.25 -13.20
N GLU A 66 -10.00 13.01 -13.92
CA GLU A 66 -10.00 12.83 -15.37
C GLU A 66 -10.95 11.72 -15.84
N HIS A 67 -11.26 10.78 -14.95
CA HIS A 67 -12.15 9.65 -15.19
C HIS A 67 -13.50 9.77 -14.45
N GLU A 68 -13.87 10.99 -14.05
CA GLU A 68 -15.13 11.29 -13.34
C GLU A 68 -15.25 10.56 -11.96
N LEU A 69 -14.13 10.13 -11.39
CA LEU A 69 -14.07 9.52 -10.08
C LEU A 69 -13.69 10.56 -9.01
N GLY A 70 -14.69 11.13 -8.37
CA GLY A 70 -14.47 12.06 -7.26
C GLY A 70 -13.85 11.37 -6.04
N CYS A 71 -12.94 12.06 -5.36
CA CYS A 71 -12.30 11.54 -4.16
C CYS A 71 -12.30 12.54 -2.99
N LEU A 72 -12.21 12.01 -1.78
CA LEU A 72 -12.07 12.77 -0.54
C LEU A 72 -10.65 12.62 0.00
N HIS A 73 -10.01 13.74 0.33
CA HIS A 73 -8.72 13.75 1.01
C HIS A 73 -8.92 13.64 2.51
N LEU A 74 -8.35 12.61 3.10
CA LEU A 74 -8.45 12.30 4.52
C LEU A 74 -7.06 12.09 5.12
N ARG A 75 -6.96 12.22 6.43
CA ARG A 75 -5.72 11.97 7.18
C ARG A 75 -6.01 11.08 8.38
N SER A 76 -5.02 10.28 8.72
CA SER A 76 -5.06 9.58 9.99
C SER A 76 -4.76 10.53 11.15
N ALA A 77 -4.96 10.07 12.37
CA ALA A 77 -4.58 10.79 13.60
C ALA A 77 -3.05 10.90 13.80
N ALA A 78 -2.23 10.27 12.93
CA ALA A 78 -0.79 10.45 12.92
C ALA A 78 -0.44 11.75 12.17
N SER A 79 0.12 12.73 12.88
CA SER A 79 0.40 14.07 12.35
C SER A 79 1.44 14.08 11.22
N ASP A 80 2.34 13.11 11.23
CA ASP A 80 3.46 13.01 10.28
C ASP A 80 3.97 11.57 10.16
N ARG A 81 4.90 11.34 9.22
CA ARG A 81 5.46 10.02 8.95
C ARG A 81 6.22 9.43 10.13
N GLN A 82 6.88 10.24 10.93
CA GLN A 82 7.62 9.77 12.09
C GLN A 82 6.67 9.24 13.17
N ILE A 83 5.60 9.98 13.46
CA ILE A 83 4.54 9.56 14.40
C ILE A 83 3.83 8.32 13.87
N TYR A 84 3.49 8.27 12.57
CA TYR A 84 2.91 7.10 11.94
C TYR A 84 3.74 5.82 12.17
N LEU A 85 5.08 5.91 12.04
CA LEU A 85 5.96 4.76 12.23
C LEU A 85 6.06 4.35 13.71
N GLN A 86 6.04 5.31 14.65
CA GLN A 86 6.19 5.08 16.08
C GLN A 86 4.87 4.75 16.79
N ARG A 87 3.75 5.25 16.28
CA ARG A 87 2.42 5.15 16.90
C ARG A 87 1.42 4.47 15.95
N PRO A 88 1.47 3.13 15.85
CA PRO A 88 0.58 2.38 14.94
C PRO A 88 -0.90 2.58 15.22
N ASP A 89 -1.25 2.88 16.46
CA ASP A 89 -2.62 3.15 16.89
C ASP A 89 -3.20 4.41 16.25
N LEU A 90 -2.38 5.44 16.02
CA LEU A 90 -2.82 6.69 15.38
C LEU A 90 -3.07 6.53 13.88
N GLY A 91 -2.25 5.73 13.19
CA GLY A 91 -2.46 5.43 11.76
C GLY A 91 -3.69 4.55 11.47
N ARG A 92 -4.37 4.04 12.48
CA ARG A 92 -5.57 3.19 12.37
C ARG A 92 -6.88 3.96 12.52
N ARG A 93 -6.82 5.25 12.79
CA ARG A 93 -7.99 6.10 13.03
C ARG A 93 -7.86 7.38 12.21
N LEU A 94 -8.98 7.91 11.77
CA LEU A 94 -9.04 9.24 11.18
C LEU A 94 -8.75 10.33 12.23
N ASP A 95 -8.23 11.46 11.79
CA ASP A 95 -8.27 12.66 12.58
C ASP A 95 -9.71 13.22 12.64
N GLU A 96 -9.96 14.16 13.56
CA GLU A 96 -11.31 14.69 13.79
C GLU A 96 -11.86 15.42 12.57
N ALA A 97 -11.02 16.16 11.83
CA ALA A 97 -11.43 16.90 10.65
C ALA A 97 -11.82 15.96 9.51
N SER A 98 -11.01 14.93 9.25
CA SER A 98 -11.29 13.91 8.22
C SER A 98 -12.53 13.09 8.57
N ALA A 99 -12.72 12.78 9.85
CA ALA A 99 -13.92 12.08 10.31
C ALA A 99 -15.18 12.92 10.07
N ALA A 100 -15.14 14.22 10.35
CA ALA A 100 -16.26 15.14 10.09
C ALA A 100 -16.55 15.27 8.58
N THR A 101 -15.50 15.46 7.77
CA THR A 101 -15.63 15.51 6.30
C THR A 101 -16.29 14.26 5.75
N LEU A 102 -15.88 13.08 6.25
CA LEU A 102 -16.45 11.81 5.80
C LEU A 102 -17.92 11.66 6.21
N ASP A 103 -18.27 12.09 7.44
CA ASP A 103 -19.66 12.05 7.92
C ASP A 103 -20.60 12.96 7.09
N GLU A 104 -20.10 14.09 6.60
CA GLU A 104 -20.86 15.00 5.70
C GLU A 104 -21.15 14.35 4.33
N HIS A 105 -20.29 13.42 3.90
CA HIS A 105 -20.45 12.69 2.63
C HIS A 105 -21.07 11.29 2.82
N ALA A 106 -21.34 10.89 4.05
CA ALA A 106 -22.03 9.65 4.35
C ALA A 106 -23.51 9.74 4.01
N GLY A 107 -23.90 9.25 2.84
CA GLY A 107 -25.29 9.14 2.43
C GLY A 107 -26.04 8.00 3.14
N ASP A 108 -26.98 7.38 2.43
CA ASP A 108 -27.74 6.22 2.93
C ASP A 108 -26.92 4.94 3.02
N GLY A 109 -25.68 4.94 2.57
CA GLY A 109 -24.73 3.83 2.51
C GLY A 109 -24.32 3.51 1.07
N CYS A 110 -23.36 2.60 0.92
CA CYS A 110 -22.88 2.12 -0.37
C CYS A 110 -22.58 0.61 -0.34
N ASP A 111 -22.49 -0.01 -1.50
CA ASP A 111 -22.10 -1.42 -1.59
C ASP A 111 -20.61 -1.59 -1.39
N LEU A 112 -19.80 -0.68 -1.94
CA LEU A 112 -18.35 -0.68 -1.84
C LEU A 112 -17.80 0.69 -1.45
N ALA A 113 -16.95 0.75 -0.43
CA ALA A 113 -16.06 1.86 -0.15
C ALA A 113 -14.63 1.52 -0.61
N LEU A 114 -14.03 2.38 -1.42
CA LEU A 114 -12.65 2.24 -1.89
C LEU A 114 -11.75 3.22 -1.15
N VAL A 115 -10.77 2.67 -0.45
CA VAL A 115 -9.78 3.43 0.33
C VAL A 115 -8.42 3.28 -0.34
N ILE A 116 -7.73 4.37 -0.56
CA ILE A 116 -6.37 4.41 -1.09
C ILE A 116 -5.49 5.08 -0.04
N ALA A 117 -4.49 4.39 0.48
CA ALA A 117 -3.66 4.90 1.56
C ALA A 117 -2.16 4.71 1.28
N ASP A 118 -1.34 5.62 1.81
CA ASP A 118 0.11 5.65 1.60
C ASP A 118 0.92 4.64 2.46
N GLY A 119 0.24 3.84 3.25
CA GLY A 119 0.78 3.10 4.39
C GLY A 119 2.06 2.30 4.16
N LEU A 120 2.09 1.35 3.23
CA LEU A 120 3.24 0.47 3.00
C LEU A 120 4.21 1.02 1.96
N SER A 121 3.69 1.54 0.85
CA SER A 121 4.50 2.05 -0.24
C SER A 121 3.75 3.11 -1.04
N ALA A 122 3.96 4.37 -0.71
CA ALA A 122 3.42 5.50 -1.48
C ALA A 122 3.77 5.40 -2.97
N LEU A 123 4.96 4.90 -3.31
CA LEU A 123 5.38 4.69 -4.70
C LEU A 123 4.52 3.66 -5.44
N ALA A 124 4.15 2.55 -4.78
CA ALA A 124 3.29 1.54 -5.39
C ALA A 124 1.87 2.09 -5.57
N VAL A 125 1.36 2.78 -4.56
CA VAL A 125 0.05 3.44 -4.61
C VAL A 125 0.01 4.47 -5.73
N GLN A 126 1.00 5.36 -5.82
CA GLN A 126 1.10 6.39 -6.87
C GLN A 126 1.06 5.80 -8.28
N ARG A 127 1.68 4.64 -8.49
CA ARG A 127 1.77 4.01 -9.81
C ARG A 127 0.56 3.18 -10.20
N HIS A 128 -0.13 2.61 -9.23
CA HIS A 128 -1.09 1.54 -9.49
C HIS A 128 -2.50 1.81 -8.96
N ALA A 129 -2.68 2.79 -8.07
CA ALA A 129 -3.99 3.00 -7.45
C ALA A 129 -5.03 3.51 -8.44
N ALA A 130 -4.74 4.51 -9.27
CA ALA A 130 -5.70 5.03 -10.23
C ALA A 130 -6.14 3.98 -11.26
N PRO A 131 -5.26 3.23 -11.95
CA PRO A 131 -5.67 2.16 -12.86
C PRO A 131 -6.51 1.07 -12.17
N MET A 132 -6.20 0.75 -10.90
CA MET A 132 -6.97 -0.25 -10.14
C MET A 132 -8.33 0.30 -9.73
N ALA A 133 -8.40 1.55 -9.27
CA ALA A 133 -9.65 2.21 -8.91
C ALA A 133 -10.63 2.27 -10.10
N LEU A 134 -10.11 2.59 -11.30
CA LEU A 134 -10.90 2.56 -12.54
C LEU A 134 -11.50 1.18 -12.80
N LYS A 135 -10.71 0.13 -12.69
CA LYS A 135 -11.19 -1.25 -12.90
C LYS A 135 -12.23 -1.65 -11.86
N ILE A 136 -12.06 -1.24 -10.62
CA ILE A 136 -13.04 -1.48 -9.55
C ILE A 136 -14.35 -0.71 -9.85
N ALA A 137 -14.25 0.56 -10.25
CA ALA A 137 -15.43 1.37 -10.60
C ALA A 137 -16.20 0.79 -11.80
N GLU A 138 -15.49 0.40 -12.89
CA GLU A 138 -16.07 -0.30 -14.03
C GLU A 138 -16.83 -1.56 -13.60
N GLN A 139 -16.22 -2.36 -12.72
CA GLN A 139 -16.85 -3.59 -12.23
C GLN A 139 -18.06 -3.31 -11.35
N CYS A 140 -17.98 -2.32 -10.45
CA CYS A 140 -19.13 -1.90 -9.65
C CYS A 140 -20.30 -1.48 -10.54
N GLN A 141 -20.02 -0.69 -11.57
CA GLN A 141 -21.05 -0.26 -12.53
C GLN A 141 -21.68 -1.45 -13.28
N ALA A 142 -20.84 -2.40 -13.73
CA ALA A 142 -21.32 -3.59 -14.44
C ALA A 142 -22.22 -4.49 -13.57
N GLU A 143 -21.93 -4.59 -12.28
CA GLU A 143 -22.70 -5.38 -11.31
C GLU A 143 -23.87 -4.58 -10.68
N GLY A 144 -24.00 -3.29 -11.00
CA GLY A 144 -25.02 -2.43 -10.42
C GLY A 144 -24.79 -2.10 -8.94
N TRP A 145 -23.54 -2.11 -8.49
CA TRP A 145 -23.16 -1.77 -7.12
C TRP A 145 -22.97 -0.27 -6.96
N ALA A 146 -23.45 0.26 -5.85
CA ALA A 146 -23.21 1.65 -5.45
C ALA A 146 -21.79 1.78 -4.91
N LEU A 147 -20.90 2.41 -5.69
CA LEU A 147 -19.56 2.79 -5.22
C LEU A 147 -19.68 4.07 -4.40
N GLY A 148 -19.21 4.04 -3.15
CA GLY A 148 -19.09 5.23 -2.31
C GLY A 148 -17.98 6.18 -2.79
N PRO A 149 -17.82 7.35 -2.15
CA PRO A 149 -16.73 8.24 -2.46
C PRO A 149 -15.38 7.53 -2.25
N ILE A 150 -14.47 7.67 -3.22
CA ILE A 150 -13.09 7.17 -3.09
C ILE A 150 -12.39 8.03 -2.04
N THR A 151 -11.65 7.40 -1.12
CA THR A 151 -10.93 8.14 -0.10
C THR A 151 -9.42 7.99 -0.28
N LEU A 152 -8.70 9.11 -0.36
CA LEU A 152 -7.25 9.19 -0.36
C LEU A 152 -6.80 9.51 1.07
N VAL A 153 -6.05 8.60 1.69
CA VAL A 153 -5.73 8.68 3.13
C VAL A 153 -4.24 8.80 3.35
N GLU A 154 -3.81 9.93 3.88
CA GLU A 154 -2.43 10.11 4.31
C GLU A 154 -2.18 9.45 5.67
N GLN A 155 -1.00 8.84 5.81
CA GLN A 155 -0.55 8.15 7.02
C GLN A 155 -1.52 7.05 7.49
N GLY A 156 -2.21 6.39 6.51
CA GLY A 156 -3.20 5.36 6.77
C GLY A 156 -2.59 3.97 6.95
N ARG A 157 -3.07 3.20 7.94
CA ARG A 157 -2.83 1.75 8.07
C ARG A 157 -4.07 0.99 7.66
N VAL A 158 -3.92 -0.29 7.34
CA VAL A 158 -5.02 -1.16 6.87
C VAL A 158 -6.31 -0.97 7.68
N ALA A 159 -6.21 -0.94 9.00
CA ALA A 159 -7.38 -0.85 9.89
C ALA A 159 -8.14 0.50 9.84
N ILE A 160 -7.59 1.55 9.18
CA ILE A 160 -8.34 2.80 8.99
C ILE A 160 -9.53 2.61 8.05
N ALA A 161 -9.44 1.61 7.17
CA ALA A 161 -10.52 1.25 6.27
C ALA A 161 -11.78 0.78 7.01
N ASP A 162 -11.62 0.17 8.19
CA ASP A 162 -12.76 -0.28 9.01
C ASP A 162 -13.58 0.92 9.49
N GLU A 163 -12.90 1.98 9.98
CA GLU A 163 -13.57 3.21 10.40
C GLU A 163 -14.25 3.94 9.22
N ILE A 164 -13.56 4.03 8.09
CA ILE A 164 -14.11 4.64 6.87
C ILE A 164 -15.34 3.89 6.40
N GLY A 165 -15.26 2.57 6.31
CA GLY A 165 -16.38 1.73 5.88
C GLY A 165 -17.58 1.83 6.83
N GLN A 166 -17.33 1.89 8.14
CA GLN A 166 -18.39 2.05 9.13
C GLN A 166 -19.10 3.40 8.97
N ARG A 167 -18.36 4.51 8.80
CA ARG A 167 -18.94 5.85 8.63
C ARG A 167 -19.72 5.97 7.32
N LEU A 168 -19.20 5.41 6.22
CA LEU A 168 -19.89 5.35 4.93
C LEU A 168 -21.02 4.31 4.88
N LYS A 169 -21.25 3.55 5.94
CA LYS A 169 -22.22 2.43 5.98
C LYS A 169 -22.03 1.47 4.81
N ALA A 170 -20.78 1.22 4.42
CA ALA A 170 -20.43 0.36 3.30
C ALA A 170 -20.64 -1.12 3.65
N ARG A 171 -21.17 -1.89 2.70
CA ARG A 171 -21.31 -3.34 2.84
C ARG A 171 -19.97 -4.07 2.69
N MET A 172 -19.08 -3.49 1.90
CA MET A 172 -17.73 -3.98 1.66
C MET A 172 -16.75 -2.81 1.63
N VAL A 173 -15.52 -3.05 2.09
CA VAL A 173 -14.44 -2.08 1.98
C VAL A 173 -13.25 -2.74 1.30
N VAL A 174 -12.68 -2.05 0.32
CA VAL A 174 -11.42 -2.41 -0.34
C VAL A 174 -10.40 -1.33 -0.02
N ILE A 175 -9.22 -1.73 0.44
CA ILE A 175 -8.11 -0.81 0.65
C ILE A 175 -6.94 -1.16 -0.27
N LEU A 176 -6.43 -0.15 -0.97
CA LEU A 176 -5.18 -0.17 -1.73
C LEU A 176 -4.10 0.51 -0.88
N LEU A 177 -2.95 -0.20 -0.67
CA LEU A 177 -1.96 0.23 0.31
C LEU A 177 -0.53 -0.13 -0.14
#